data_5e3f6668e8568c8083a4052a2fd87fef
#
_entry.id   5e3f6668e8568c8083a4052a2fd87fef
#
_cell.length_a   1.000
_cell.length_b   1.000
_cell.length_c   1.000
_cell.angle_alpha   90.00
_cell.angle_beta   90.00
_cell.angle_gamma   90.00
#
_symmetry.space_group_name_H-M   'P 1'
#
loop_
_entity.id
_entity.type
_entity.pdbx_description
1 polymer ?
#
loop_
_entity_poly.entity_id
_entity_poly.type
_entity_poly.pdbx_seq_one_letter_code
_entity_poly.pdbx_strand_id
1 'polypeptide(L)'
;VTKVESTSYDDGKGGTYNARTVTVAGTDGGSYRYQTDNKSLDEGDLVRVNTDGDTIEVKRLTTSTLTGKMSNDGTKLGTYPLADDVQILDTYESCTPIRIYPDRLKGVKFDGNMVRFYALNAQGEISHLILNDVTGDLHQYGVITSVEELDLGTMMAISSSYTYDVGGQKLTFGSTNAIYNLKVGPCQIKMEGPNAVERLYNLSERKLDSVSGS
;
A
#
# COMPACT_ATOMS: atom_id res chain seq x y z
N VAL A 1 4.85 8.48 -0.20
CA VAL A 1 4.51 9.24 1.01
C VAL A 1 3.49 8.46 1.81
N THR A 2 3.80 8.17 3.07
CA THR A 2 2.93 7.40 3.96
C THR A 2 2.21 8.27 4.99
N LYS A 3 2.69 9.50 5.21
CA LYS A 3 2.07 10.46 6.13
C LYS A 3 2.43 11.87 5.74
N VAL A 4 1.49 12.78 5.92
CA VAL A 4 1.68 14.23 5.72
C VAL A 4 1.21 14.97 6.96
N GLU A 5 2.10 15.77 7.55
CA GLU A 5 1.83 16.56 8.75
C GLU A 5 2.19 18.04 8.49
N SER A 6 1.39 18.94 9.01
CA SER A 6 1.71 20.36 9.05
C SER A 6 2.02 20.75 10.50
N THR A 7 3.19 21.30 10.72
CA THR A 7 3.63 21.72 12.05
C THR A 7 3.97 23.20 12.02
N SER A 8 3.52 23.94 13.02
CA SER A 8 3.87 25.34 13.21
C SER A 8 5.15 25.42 14.02
N TYR A 9 6.11 26.16 13.53
CA TYR A 9 7.40 26.42 14.18
C TYR A 9 7.53 27.89 14.53
N ASP A 10 8.20 28.18 15.65
CA ASP A 10 8.58 29.54 16.02
C ASP A 10 9.72 30.00 15.09
N ASP A 11 9.62 31.21 14.53
CA ASP A 11 10.64 31.80 13.66
C ASP A 11 11.79 32.46 14.44
N GLY A 12 11.77 32.40 15.78
CA GLY A 12 12.75 33.01 16.66
C GLY A 12 12.67 34.53 16.71
N LYS A 13 11.67 35.14 16.05
CA LYS A 13 11.45 36.61 16.01
C LYS A 13 10.06 37.02 16.52
N GLY A 14 9.38 36.09 17.22
CA GLY A 14 8.04 36.26 17.76
C GLY A 14 6.91 35.98 16.75
N GLY A 15 7.23 35.42 15.59
CA GLY A 15 6.29 34.91 14.60
C GLY A 15 6.33 33.37 14.52
N THR A 16 5.40 32.80 13.77
CA THR A 16 5.37 31.38 13.48
C THR A 16 5.33 31.14 11.98
N TYR A 17 5.99 30.07 11.52
CA TYR A 17 5.84 29.59 10.16
C TYR A 17 5.37 28.12 10.17
N ASN A 18 4.60 27.75 9.16
CA ASN A 18 4.13 26.40 8.99
C ASN A 18 5.05 25.66 8.03
N ALA A 19 5.68 24.58 8.51
CA ALA A 19 6.41 23.65 7.66
C ALA A 19 5.60 22.37 7.49
N ARG A 20 5.68 21.81 6.30
CA ARG A 20 5.10 20.52 5.97
C ARG A 20 6.15 19.45 6.18
N THR A 21 5.78 18.39 6.88
CA THR A 21 6.63 17.24 7.11
C THR A 21 5.98 16.03 6.44
N VAL A 22 6.75 15.32 5.64
CA VAL A 22 6.30 14.08 4.99
C VAL A 22 7.08 12.90 5.51
N THR A 23 6.39 11.79 5.76
CA THR A 23 7.02 10.49 6.01
C THR A 23 7.00 9.71 4.71
N VAL A 24 8.14 9.15 4.33
CA VAL A 24 8.36 8.45 3.07
C VAL A 24 8.85 7.04 3.38
N ALA A 25 8.17 6.04 2.81
CA ALA A 25 8.72 4.69 2.77
C ALA A 25 9.72 4.61 1.61
N GLY A 26 10.96 4.30 1.93
CA GLY A 26 12.04 4.13 0.95
C GLY A 26 11.95 2.78 0.24
N THR A 27 12.43 2.72 -0.99
CA THR A 27 12.52 1.47 -1.76
C THR A 27 13.51 0.47 -1.17
N ASP A 28 14.38 0.94 -0.26
CA ASP A 28 15.26 0.13 0.58
C ASP A 28 14.55 -0.56 1.76
N GLY A 29 13.26 -0.22 1.98
CA GLY A 29 12.45 -0.73 3.09
C GLY A 29 12.51 0.15 4.35
N GLY A 30 13.27 1.26 4.33
CA GLY A 30 13.34 2.22 5.43
C GLY A 30 12.14 3.17 5.46
N SER A 31 11.96 3.86 6.59
CA SER A 31 11.00 4.94 6.75
C SER A 31 11.73 6.23 7.13
N TYR A 32 11.49 7.29 6.39
CA TYR A 32 12.23 8.54 6.48
C TYR A 32 11.29 9.72 6.64
N ARG A 33 11.69 10.72 7.40
CA ARG A 33 10.91 11.92 7.65
C ARG A 33 11.64 13.14 7.14
N TYR A 34 10.97 13.94 6.31
CA TYR A 34 11.55 15.12 5.68
C TYR A 34 10.64 16.33 5.83
N GLN A 35 11.25 17.49 6.12
CA GLN A 35 10.58 18.77 5.93
C GLN A 35 10.59 19.15 4.46
N THR A 36 9.51 19.74 3.95
CA THR A 36 9.39 20.15 2.55
C THR A 36 8.51 21.39 2.42
N ASP A 37 8.87 22.25 1.48
CA ASP A 37 8.04 23.39 1.07
C ASP A 37 7.00 22.99 0.02
N ASN A 38 7.04 21.75 -0.47
CA ASN A 38 6.10 21.25 -1.45
C ASN A 38 4.73 21.00 -0.82
N LYS A 39 3.83 21.97 -0.99
CA LYS A 39 2.46 21.94 -0.43
C LYS A 39 1.51 21.02 -1.18
N SER A 40 1.91 20.48 -2.32
CA SER A 40 1.06 19.63 -3.18
C SER A 40 1.21 18.14 -2.93
N LEU A 41 2.06 17.73 -1.99
CA LEU A 41 2.26 16.31 -1.67
C LEU A 41 1.13 15.79 -0.79
N ASP A 42 0.64 14.61 -1.12
CA ASP A 42 -0.38 13.89 -0.38
C ASP A 42 0.06 12.47 -0.04
N GLU A 43 -0.61 11.85 0.91
CA GLU A 43 -0.41 10.43 1.22
C GLU A 43 -0.71 9.57 -0.02
N GLY A 44 0.12 8.57 -0.26
CA GLY A 44 0.08 7.76 -1.47
C GLY A 44 0.91 8.29 -2.64
N ASP A 45 1.41 9.53 -2.58
CA ASP A 45 2.26 10.07 -3.64
C ASP A 45 3.60 9.34 -3.74
N LEU A 46 4.03 9.13 -4.98
CA LEU A 46 5.38 8.69 -5.29
C LEU A 46 6.30 9.89 -5.34
N VAL A 47 7.43 9.80 -4.67
CA VAL A 47 8.39 10.90 -4.57
C VAL A 47 9.82 10.43 -4.80
N ARG A 48 10.64 11.36 -5.30
CA ARG A 48 12.10 11.26 -5.24
C ARG A 48 12.58 12.25 -4.18
N VAL A 49 13.47 11.79 -3.32
CA VAL A 49 14.17 12.63 -2.36
C VAL A 49 15.59 12.82 -2.84
N ASN A 50 15.97 14.07 -3.05
CA ASN A 50 17.34 14.47 -3.38
C ASN A 50 17.92 15.18 -2.17
N THR A 51 19.15 14.83 -1.82
CA THR A 51 19.94 15.51 -0.77
C THR A 51 21.15 16.14 -1.41
N ASP A 52 21.32 17.44 -1.23
CA ASP A 52 22.49 18.20 -1.65
C ASP A 52 22.99 19.03 -0.46
N GLY A 53 24.01 18.52 0.21
CA GLY A 53 24.46 19.04 1.49
C GLY A 53 23.33 19.03 2.51
N ASP A 54 23.00 20.20 3.07
CA ASP A 54 21.91 20.36 4.04
C ASP A 54 20.53 20.58 3.40
N THR A 55 20.47 20.62 2.07
CA THR A 55 19.22 20.85 1.34
C THR A 55 18.55 19.51 1.01
N ILE A 56 17.28 19.39 1.40
CA ILE A 56 16.45 18.24 1.09
C ILE A 56 15.32 18.69 0.16
N GLU A 57 15.26 18.08 -0.99
CA GLU A 57 14.20 18.34 -1.96
C GLU A 57 13.35 17.09 -2.17
N VAL A 58 12.04 17.21 -1.92
CA VAL A 58 11.07 16.13 -2.14
C VAL A 58 10.22 16.47 -3.37
N LYS A 59 10.45 15.76 -4.46
CA LYS A 59 9.74 15.94 -5.72
C LYS A 59 8.77 14.80 -5.98
N ARG A 60 7.55 15.12 -6.39
CA ARG A 60 6.59 14.12 -6.90
C ARG A 60 7.13 13.49 -8.19
N LEU A 61 7.05 12.17 -8.27
CA LEU A 61 7.37 11.40 -9.47
C LEU A 61 6.13 11.30 -10.36
N THR A 62 6.38 11.33 -11.67
CA THR A 62 5.36 10.93 -12.64
C THR A 62 5.29 9.42 -12.70
N THR A 63 4.08 8.87 -12.72
CA THR A 63 3.87 7.43 -12.88
C THR A 63 4.44 6.96 -14.23
N SER A 64 5.06 5.79 -14.23
CA SER A 64 5.52 5.12 -15.44
C SER A 64 5.06 3.67 -15.42
N THR A 65 4.46 3.21 -16.51
CA THR A 65 3.91 1.87 -16.62
C THR A 65 4.88 0.94 -17.31
N LEU A 66 4.87 -0.32 -16.90
CA LEU A 66 5.64 -1.39 -17.52
C LEU A 66 4.79 -2.64 -17.58
N THR A 67 4.80 -3.30 -18.74
CA THR A 67 4.08 -4.56 -18.96
C THR A 67 5.05 -5.67 -19.32
N GLY A 68 4.69 -6.90 -19.03
CA GLY A 68 5.52 -8.05 -19.35
C GLY A 68 5.38 -9.16 -18.32
N LYS A 69 6.18 -10.19 -18.48
CA LYS A 69 6.22 -11.30 -17.52
C LYS A 69 7.54 -11.27 -16.77
N MET A 70 7.49 -11.45 -15.47
CA MET A 70 8.69 -11.74 -14.70
C MET A 70 9.21 -13.12 -15.09
N SER A 71 10.47 -13.20 -15.40
CA SER A 71 11.12 -14.48 -15.74
C SER A 71 11.04 -15.46 -14.57
N ASN A 72 11.08 -16.76 -14.87
CA ASN A 72 10.99 -17.79 -13.84
C ASN A 72 12.20 -17.83 -12.91
N ASP A 73 13.32 -17.26 -13.33
CA ASP A 73 14.52 -17.09 -12.52
C ASP A 73 14.54 -15.77 -11.73
N GLY A 74 13.56 -14.86 -12.00
CA GLY A 74 13.46 -13.57 -11.32
C GLY A 74 14.47 -12.52 -11.81
N THR A 75 15.12 -12.72 -12.95
CA THR A 75 16.20 -11.82 -13.42
C THR A 75 15.74 -10.77 -14.43
N LYS A 76 14.52 -10.90 -15.01
CA LYS A 76 14.02 -10.01 -16.05
C LYS A 76 12.52 -9.75 -15.89
N LEU A 77 12.11 -8.51 -16.15
CA LEU A 77 10.70 -8.15 -16.30
C LEU A 77 10.44 -7.69 -17.74
N GLY A 78 9.70 -8.49 -18.49
CA GLY A 78 9.56 -8.27 -19.93
C GLY A 78 10.90 -8.34 -20.65
N THR A 79 11.30 -7.25 -21.29
CA THR A 79 12.58 -7.13 -22.00
C THR A 79 13.71 -6.55 -21.14
N TYR A 80 13.41 -6.02 -19.96
CA TYR A 80 14.38 -5.35 -19.11
C TYR A 80 14.98 -6.32 -18.09
N PRO A 81 16.31 -6.44 -18.01
CA PRO A 81 16.96 -7.12 -16.90
C PRO A 81 16.74 -6.34 -15.60
N LEU A 82 16.77 -7.04 -14.47
CA LEU A 82 16.82 -6.42 -13.16
C LEU A 82 18.26 -6.25 -12.74
N ALA A 83 18.59 -5.11 -12.12
CA ALA A 83 19.88 -4.92 -11.48
C ALA A 83 20.03 -5.88 -10.29
N ASP A 84 21.26 -6.28 -9.97
CA ASP A 84 21.55 -7.18 -8.85
C ASP A 84 21.09 -6.61 -7.50
N ASP A 85 21.11 -5.28 -7.37
CA ASP A 85 20.70 -4.52 -6.20
C ASP A 85 19.31 -3.90 -6.34
N VAL A 86 18.47 -4.39 -7.27
CA VAL A 86 17.14 -3.86 -7.53
C VAL A 86 16.34 -3.69 -6.25
N GLN A 87 15.73 -2.52 -6.11
CA GLN A 87 14.86 -2.19 -5.00
C GLN A 87 13.40 -2.21 -5.45
N ILE A 88 12.61 -3.08 -4.85
CA ILE A 88 11.20 -3.28 -5.21
C ILE A 88 10.33 -2.98 -4.00
N LEU A 89 9.34 -2.10 -4.19
CA LEU A 89 8.37 -1.73 -3.17
C LEU A 89 6.97 -2.06 -3.68
N ASP A 90 6.19 -2.85 -2.92
CA ASP A 90 4.77 -3.00 -3.19
C ASP A 90 3.98 -1.99 -2.36
N THR A 91 3.01 -1.32 -2.98
CA THR A 91 2.28 -0.20 -2.40
C THR A 91 0.80 -0.33 -2.72
N TYR A 92 -0.05 0.13 -1.81
CA TYR A 92 -1.49 0.23 -2.08
C TYR A 92 -2.11 1.29 -1.17
N GLU A 93 -2.76 2.30 -1.75
CA GLU A 93 -3.47 3.36 -1.02
C GLU A 93 -2.77 3.82 0.28
N SER A 94 -3.45 3.72 1.43
CA SER A 94 -2.95 4.05 2.76
C SER A 94 -2.21 2.91 3.47
N CYS A 95 -2.08 1.73 2.84
CA CYS A 95 -1.34 0.61 3.43
C CYS A 95 0.14 0.96 3.57
N THR A 96 0.76 0.46 4.63
CA THR A 96 2.21 0.58 4.79
C THR A 96 2.91 -0.17 3.67
N PRO A 97 3.68 0.52 2.82
CA PRO A 97 4.43 -0.13 1.75
C PRO A 97 5.41 -1.17 2.28
N ILE A 98 5.60 -2.23 1.52
CA ILE A 98 6.53 -3.31 1.88
C ILE A 98 7.61 -3.49 0.82
N ARG A 99 8.84 -3.72 1.26
CA ARG A 99 9.92 -4.15 0.37
C ARG A 99 9.72 -5.63 0.04
N ILE A 100 9.83 -5.93 -1.25
CA ILE A 100 9.78 -7.29 -1.76
C ILE A 100 11.02 -7.59 -2.61
N TYR A 101 11.24 -8.86 -2.91
CA TYR A 101 12.39 -9.33 -3.68
C TYR A 101 11.94 -10.02 -4.97
N PRO A 102 12.78 -10.09 -6.00
CA PRO A 102 12.43 -10.65 -7.30
C PRO A 102 11.81 -12.05 -7.23
N ASP A 103 12.23 -12.86 -6.28
CA ASP A 103 11.71 -14.23 -6.09
C ASP A 103 10.19 -14.27 -5.85
N ARG A 104 9.64 -13.25 -5.18
CA ARG A 104 8.21 -13.12 -4.90
C ARG A 104 7.37 -12.86 -6.16
N LEU A 105 8.03 -12.39 -7.23
CA LEU A 105 7.39 -11.99 -8.48
C LEU A 105 7.60 -12.99 -9.62
N LYS A 106 8.34 -14.09 -9.40
CA LYS A 106 8.62 -15.09 -10.43
C LYS A 106 7.35 -15.56 -11.14
N GLY A 107 7.35 -15.49 -12.46
CA GLY A 107 6.24 -15.92 -13.30
C GLY A 107 5.04 -14.97 -13.34
N VAL A 108 4.98 -13.91 -12.54
CA VAL A 108 3.90 -12.93 -12.54
C VAL A 108 3.84 -12.22 -13.89
N LYS A 109 2.65 -12.12 -14.44
CA LYS A 109 2.37 -11.34 -15.65
C LYS A 109 1.88 -9.95 -15.24
N PHE A 110 2.66 -8.94 -15.55
CA PHE A 110 2.37 -7.55 -15.25
C PHE A 110 1.53 -6.91 -16.36
N ASP A 111 0.47 -6.25 -15.97
CA ASP A 111 -0.28 -5.31 -16.79
C ASP A 111 0.07 -3.85 -16.44
N GLY A 112 -0.48 -2.88 -17.21
CA GLY A 112 -0.16 -1.48 -17.04
C GLY A 112 -0.59 -0.85 -15.71
N ASN A 113 -1.43 -1.51 -14.92
CA ASN A 113 -1.92 -1.01 -13.62
C ASN A 113 -1.10 -1.54 -12.44
N MET A 114 -0.31 -2.58 -12.66
CA MET A 114 0.47 -3.24 -11.62
C MET A 114 1.79 -2.53 -11.32
N VAL A 115 2.27 -1.66 -12.21
CA VAL A 115 3.51 -0.88 -12.04
C VAL A 115 3.15 0.60 -11.95
N ARG A 116 3.52 1.23 -10.84
CA ARG A 116 3.34 2.67 -10.61
C ARG A 116 4.55 3.48 -11.07
N PHE A 117 5.75 2.92 -10.93
CA PHE A 117 7.00 3.58 -11.32
C PHE A 117 8.11 2.54 -11.51
N TYR A 118 8.99 2.80 -12.46
CA TYR A 118 10.27 2.10 -12.56
C TYR A 118 11.38 3.06 -13.01
N ALA A 119 12.59 2.75 -12.62
CA ALA A 119 13.78 3.47 -13.06
C ALA A 119 14.83 2.49 -13.57
N LEU A 120 15.54 2.91 -14.59
CA LEU A 120 16.68 2.17 -15.15
C LEU A 120 17.99 2.77 -14.66
N ASN A 121 18.98 1.90 -14.45
CA ASN A 121 20.35 2.32 -14.23
C ASN A 121 21.06 2.66 -15.58
N ALA A 122 22.34 3.02 -15.51
CA ALA A 122 23.12 3.36 -16.71
C ALA A 122 23.31 2.18 -17.69
N GLN A 123 23.13 0.95 -17.21
CA GLN A 123 23.22 -0.28 -18.00
C GLN A 123 21.88 -0.65 -18.68
N GLY A 124 20.82 0.11 -18.39
CA GLY A 124 19.46 -0.16 -18.91
C GLY A 124 18.72 -1.24 -18.12
N GLU A 125 19.16 -1.56 -16.91
CA GLU A 125 18.54 -2.52 -16.02
C GLU A 125 17.58 -1.81 -15.05
N ILE A 126 16.51 -2.48 -14.65
CA ILE A 126 15.59 -1.94 -13.64
C ILE A 126 16.31 -1.90 -12.29
N SER A 127 16.56 -0.69 -11.79
CA SER A 127 17.15 -0.45 -10.47
C SER A 127 16.11 -0.21 -9.37
N HIS A 128 14.97 0.38 -9.74
CA HIS A 128 13.85 0.64 -8.81
C HIS A 128 12.53 0.26 -9.47
N LEU A 129 11.65 -0.38 -8.70
CA LEU A 129 10.33 -0.78 -9.17
C LEU A 129 9.31 -0.55 -8.04
N ILE A 130 8.29 0.26 -8.31
CA ILE A 130 7.20 0.50 -7.36
C ILE A 130 5.92 -0.06 -7.96
N LEU A 131 5.33 -0.99 -7.22
CA LEU A 131 4.19 -1.79 -7.64
C LEU A 131 2.89 -1.30 -6.98
N ASN A 132 1.77 -1.78 -7.48
CA ASN A 132 0.42 -1.49 -7.03
C ASN A 132 -0.28 -2.79 -6.64
N ASP A 133 -0.13 -3.20 -5.37
CA ASP A 133 -0.78 -4.38 -4.78
C ASP A 133 -0.61 -5.67 -5.62
N VAL A 134 0.61 -5.93 -6.02
CA VAL A 134 0.90 -7.09 -6.88
C VAL A 134 1.01 -8.38 -6.09
N THR A 135 1.53 -8.30 -4.87
CA THR A 135 1.76 -9.48 -4.04
C THR A 135 0.56 -9.87 -3.20
N GLY A 136 -0.34 -8.93 -2.91
CA GLY A 136 -1.42 -9.09 -1.92
C GLY A 136 -0.91 -9.11 -0.46
N ASP A 137 0.39 -8.99 -0.23
CA ASP A 137 1.00 -9.10 1.11
C ASP A 137 0.78 -7.84 1.96
N LEU A 138 0.24 -6.77 1.36
CA LEU A 138 -0.13 -5.51 2.04
C LEU A 138 -1.39 -5.63 2.89
N HIS A 139 -2.18 -6.67 2.70
CA HIS A 139 -3.45 -6.88 3.35
C HIS A 139 -3.39 -8.01 4.37
N GLN A 140 -4.26 -7.91 5.36
CA GLN A 140 -4.57 -9.04 6.23
C GLN A 140 -5.78 -9.78 5.67
N TYR A 141 -5.82 -11.09 5.92
CA TYR A 141 -6.91 -11.95 5.50
C TYR A 141 -7.43 -12.76 6.68
N GLY A 142 -8.73 -13.05 6.66
CA GLY A 142 -9.40 -13.82 7.69
C GLY A 142 -10.66 -14.48 7.17
N VAL A 143 -11.49 -14.97 8.10
CA VAL A 143 -12.76 -15.60 7.78
C VAL A 143 -13.85 -14.95 8.64
N ILE A 144 -14.89 -14.37 8.01
CA ILE A 144 -16.09 -13.93 8.72
C ILE A 144 -16.84 -15.18 9.18
N THR A 145 -17.03 -15.31 10.49
CA THR A 145 -17.64 -16.49 11.11
C THR A 145 -19.08 -16.25 11.51
N SER A 146 -19.50 -15.01 11.76
CA SER A 146 -20.89 -14.65 11.98
C SER A 146 -21.19 -13.23 11.53
N VAL A 147 -22.44 -12.99 11.19
CA VAL A 147 -22.98 -11.71 10.78
C VAL A 147 -24.22 -11.46 11.61
N GLU A 148 -24.27 -10.33 12.31
CA GLU A 148 -25.43 -9.88 13.08
C GLU A 148 -25.86 -8.52 12.55
N GLU A 149 -27.10 -8.42 12.11
CA GLU A 149 -27.73 -7.18 11.68
C GLU A 149 -28.83 -6.83 12.69
N LEU A 150 -28.72 -5.68 13.32
CA LEU A 150 -29.71 -5.15 14.25
C LEU A 150 -30.46 -4.01 13.57
N ASP A 151 -31.75 -4.24 13.33
CA ASP A 151 -32.68 -3.18 12.98
C ASP A 151 -33.10 -2.45 14.29
N LEU A 152 -32.61 -1.23 14.43
CA LEU A 152 -32.90 -0.42 15.64
C LEU A 152 -34.27 0.26 15.58
N GLY A 153 -35.13 -0.11 14.61
CA GLY A 153 -36.53 0.32 14.54
C GLY A 153 -36.76 1.80 14.28
N THR A 154 -35.72 2.54 13.97
CA THR A 154 -35.78 3.93 13.50
C THR A 154 -35.32 4.00 12.06
N MET A 155 -36.00 4.81 11.25
CA MET A 155 -35.83 4.87 9.79
C MET A 155 -34.38 5.10 9.29
N MET A 156 -33.37 5.19 10.14
CA MET A 156 -31.99 5.54 9.76
C MET A 156 -30.87 4.88 10.60
N ALA A 157 -31.16 3.94 11.49
CA ALA A 157 -30.10 3.33 12.27
C ALA A 157 -30.12 1.80 12.11
N ILE A 158 -29.32 1.32 11.20
CA ILE A 158 -29.01 -0.10 11.04
C ILE A 158 -27.60 -0.29 11.55
N SER A 159 -27.43 -1.15 12.55
CA SER A 159 -26.11 -1.58 12.98
C SER A 159 -25.81 -2.97 12.44
N SER A 160 -24.61 -3.16 11.94
CA SER A 160 -24.10 -4.46 11.56
C SER A 160 -22.87 -4.81 12.39
N SER A 161 -22.79 -6.05 12.84
CA SER A 161 -21.66 -6.59 13.58
C SER A 161 -21.18 -7.88 12.91
N TYR A 162 -19.90 -7.96 12.67
CA TYR A 162 -19.26 -9.09 11.99
C TYR A 162 -18.19 -9.67 12.90
N THR A 163 -18.31 -10.94 13.25
CA THR A 163 -17.24 -11.66 13.92
C THR A 163 -16.37 -12.32 12.85
N TYR A 164 -15.07 -12.13 12.95
CA TYR A 164 -14.12 -12.69 12.02
C TYR A 164 -12.91 -13.30 12.74
N ASP A 165 -12.30 -14.28 12.14
CA ASP A 165 -11.13 -15.01 12.64
C ASP A 165 -9.90 -14.68 11.79
N VAL A 166 -8.82 -14.34 12.48
CA VAL A 166 -7.49 -14.13 11.87
C VAL A 166 -6.49 -14.97 12.63
N GLY A 167 -5.98 -16.03 12.00
CA GLY A 167 -4.97 -16.88 12.62
C GLY A 167 -5.42 -17.57 13.91
N GLY A 168 -6.73 -17.86 14.09
CA GLY A 168 -7.31 -18.45 15.28
C GLY A 168 -7.76 -17.44 16.34
N GLN A 169 -7.57 -16.15 16.11
CA GLN A 169 -8.05 -15.08 16.97
C GLN A 169 -9.38 -14.52 16.45
N LYS A 170 -10.43 -14.60 17.27
CA LYS A 170 -11.75 -14.03 16.95
C LYS A 170 -11.81 -12.55 17.32
N LEU A 171 -12.17 -11.74 16.36
CA LEU A 171 -12.31 -10.29 16.47
C LEU A 171 -13.69 -9.86 15.99
N THR A 172 -14.11 -8.64 16.35
CA THR A 172 -15.40 -8.09 15.94
C THR A 172 -15.20 -6.76 15.23
N PHE A 173 -15.89 -6.59 14.11
CA PHE A 173 -16.00 -5.34 13.38
C PHE A 173 -17.45 -4.92 13.31
N GLY A 174 -17.76 -3.71 13.72
CA GLY A 174 -19.12 -3.18 13.76
C GLY A 174 -19.25 -1.82 13.11
N SER A 175 -20.44 -1.55 12.56
CA SER A 175 -20.81 -0.24 12.03
C SER A 175 -22.21 0.13 12.46
N THR A 176 -22.41 1.36 12.92
CA THR A 176 -23.72 1.91 13.30
C THR A 176 -24.40 2.68 12.17
N ASN A 177 -23.71 2.93 11.06
CA ASN A 177 -24.19 3.82 9.99
C ASN A 177 -24.07 3.24 8.59
N ALA A 178 -23.59 2.01 8.42
CA ALA A 178 -23.43 1.39 7.12
C ALA A 178 -23.70 -0.10 7.16
N ILE A 179 -24.46 -0.59 6.19
CA ILE A 179 -24.63 -2.01 5.91
C ILE A 179 -23.61 -2.37 4.82
N TYR A 180 -22.71 -3.27 5.15
CA TYR A 180 -21.70 -3.73 4.18
C TYR A 180 -22.14 -4.97 3.38
N ASN A 181 -23.30 -5.57 3.71
CA ASN A 181 -23.83 -6.80 3.10
C ASN A 181 -22.80 -7.94 3.05
N LEU A 182 -21.97 -8.04 4.09
CA LEU A 182 -20.94 -9.07 4.18
C LEU A 182 -21.58 -10.42 4.52
N LYS A 183 -20.98 -11.48 4.00
CA LYS A 183 -21.40 -12.86 4.23
C LYS A 183 -20.32 -13.62 4.98
N VAL A 184 -20.74 -14.65 5.70
CA VAL A 184 -19.81 -15.63 6.28
C VAL A 184 -18.92 -16.20 5.16
N GLY A 185 -17.61 -16.23 5.41
CA GLY A 185 -16.63 -16.71 4.44
C GLY A 185 -15.32 -15.92 4.44
N PRO A 186 -14.40 -16.22 3.53
CA PRO A 186 -13.12 -15.55 3.44
C PRO A 186 -13.27 -14.04 3.25
N CYS A 187 -12.44 -13.28 3.94
CA CYS A 187 -12.45 -11.82 3.86
C CYS A 187 -11.03 -11.24 3.82
N GLN A 188 -10.93 -10.08 3.19
CA GLN A 188 -9.80 -9.18 3.27
C GLN A 188 -10.09 -8.13 4.35
N ILE A 189 -9.07 -7.77 5.12
CA ILE A 189 -9.17 -6.83 6.22
C ILE A 189 -8.38 -5.58 5.83
N LYS A 190 -9.09 -4.46 5.65
CA LYS A 190 -8.45 -3.16 5.45
C LYS A 190 -8.21 -2.52 6.81
N MET A 191 -6.96 -2.15 7.07
CA MET A 191 -6.55 -1.54 8.32
C MET A 191 -6.48 -0.02 8.19
N GLU A 192 -6.95 0.68 9.22
CA GLU A 192 -6.69 2.09 9.46
C GLU A 192 -5.58 2.21 10.52
N GLY A 193 -4.32 2.15 10.07
CA GLY A 193 -3.18 2.10 10.98
C GLY A 193 -2.92 0.70 11.58
N PRO A 194 -2.03 0.60 12.60
CA PRO A 194 -1.50 -0.70 13.04
C PRO A 194 -2.49 -1.57 13.81
N ASN A 195 -3.52 -0.97 14.45
CA ASN A 195 -4.40 -1.68 15.39
C ASN A 195 -5.91 -1.42 15.16
N ALA A 196 -6.29 -0.72 14.10
CA ALA A 196 -7.68 -0.40 13.81
C ALA A 196 -8.09 -0.96 12.45
N VAL A 197 -9.23 -1.63 12.41
CA VAL A 197 -9.84 -2.12 11.17
C VAL A 197 -10.73 -1.03 10.60
N GLU A 198 -10.43 -0.59 9.38
CA GLU A 198 -11.27 0.35 8.65
C GLU A 198 -12.48 -0.38 8.05
N ARG A 199 -12.26 -1.53 7.41
CA ARG A 199 -13.31 -2.28 6.72
C ARG A 199 -12.95 -3.73 6.47
N LEU A 200 -13.99 -4.57 6.36
CA LEU A 200 -13.90 -5.93 5.84
C LEU A 200 -14.49 -5.98 4.42
N TYR A 201 -13.92 -6.84 3.58
CA TYR A 201 -14.42 -7.16 2.24
C TYR A 201 -14.52 -8.67 2.07
N ASN A 202 -15.66 -9.19 1.60
CA ASN A 202 -15.69 -10.58 1.18
C ASN A 202 -14.74 -10.76 -0.01
N LEU A 203 -13.95 -11.81 0.03
CA LEU A 203 -13.24 -12.26 -1.15
C LEU A 203 -14.28 -12.87 -2.09
N SER A 204 -14.52 -12.22 -3.24
CA SER A 204 -15.30 -12.84 -4.31
C SER A 204 -14.59 -14.13 -4.74
N GLU A 205 -15.37 -15.19 -4.98
CA GLU A 205 -14.86 -16.41 -5.62
C GLU A 205 -14.25 -16.03 -6.98
N ARG A 206 -13.02 -15.59 -6.98
CA ARG A 206 -12.21 -15.66 -8.18
C ARG A 206 -11.97 -17.15 -8.38
N LYS A 207 -12.50 -17.70 -9.47
CA LYS A 207 -12.05 -19.00 -9.94
C LYS A 207 -10.54 -18.94 -9.98
N LEU A 208 -9.91 -19.66 -9.06
CA LEU A 208 -8.49 -19.99 -9.17
C LEU A 208 -8.40 -20.89 -10.40
N ASP A 209 -8.09 -20.29 -11.55
CA ASP A 209 -7.74 -21.03 -12.73
C ASP A 209 -6.47 -21.81 -12.43
N SER A 210 -6.67 -23.03 -11.95
CA SER A 210 -5.66 -24.04 -11.66
C SER A 210 -4.56 -23.64 -10.65
N VAL A 211 -4.71 -24.06 -9.40
CA VAL A 211 -3.57 -24.38 -8.53
C VAL A 211 -3.10 -25.78 -8.96
N SER A 212 -2.11 -25.85 -9.83
CA SER A 212 -1.36 -27.08 -10.03
C SER A 212 -0.41 -27.23 -8.83
N GLY A 213 -0.86 -27.92 -7.81
CA GLY A 213 0.03 -28.46 -6.78
C GLY A 213 0.81 -29.61 -7.38
N SER A 214 2.13 -29.52 -7.34
CA SER A 214 3.04 -30.64 -7.45
C SER A 214 3.67 -30.90 -6.10
#